data_a9c2094a5d597e7ea9c9a1df0145eb9e
#
_entry.id   a9c2094a5d597e7ea9c9a1df0145eb9e
#
_cell.length_a   1.000
_cell.length_b   1.000
_cell.length_c   1.000
_cell.angle_alpha   90.00
_cell.angle_beta   90.00
_cell.angle_gamma   90.00
#
_symmetry.space_group_name_H-M   'P 1'
#
loop_
_entity.id
_entity.type
_entity.pdbx_description
1 polymer ?
#
loop_
_entity_poly.entity_id
_entity_poly.type
_entity_poly.pdbx_seq_one_letter_code
_entity_poly.pdbx_strand_id
1 'polypeptide(L)'
;MRQPIVAGVDGTSDSLLAAGWAAAEARRCKAPLVLLHGYTPLAGTSRFPAGDADLEHRAARKLLDDALAWVREHYDDVPVSADLAAQPEAKLLTERGRDARMIVLGSRRPGPVTGFLLRSVGLRVVSRAVCPVVMIRGGTVHRRPQDSEIVVGVPRQEEEAEAVLDFAFQAAATRSSPLRAVRAWSLPTAFTYEPELLRRSDEHGGLEEAHRQDLAALVAPWRRRHPGTTVIEHAEPGPASEILVARAASAQLLVVGRRSRPVSRYVGHVAHATLHFADAPVALVPTP
;
A
#
# COMPACT_ATOMS: atom_id res chain seq x y z
N MET A 1 -15.18 -18.33 -4.61
CA MET A 1 -15.27 -16.98 -5.22
C MET A 1 -13.96 -16.26 -4.97
N ARG A 2 -13.46 -15.43 -5.91
CA ARG A 2 -12.24 -14.66 -5.68
C ARG A 2 -12.55 -13.54 -4.68
N GLN A 3 -11.61 -13.26 -3.76
CA GLN A 3 -11.74 -12.17 -2.79
C GLN A 3 -11.82 -10.82 -3.52
N PRO A 4 -12.75 -9.93 -3.13
CA PRO A 4 -12.92 -8.62 -3.78
C PRO A 4 -11.76 -7.67 -3.47
N ILE A 5 -11.58 -6.68 -4.35
CA ILE A 5 -10.84 -5.46 -4.02
C ILE A 5 -11.84 -4.45 -3.48
N VAL A 6 -11.52 -3.82 -2.36
CA VAL A 6 -12.37 -2.80 -1.72
C VAL A 6 -11.75 -1.43 -1.92
N ALA A 7 -12.48 -0.46 -2.47
CA ALA A 7 -12.04 0.92 -2.61
C ALA A 7 -12.90 1.86 -1.75
N GLY A 8 -12.26 2.63 -0.87
CA GLY A 8 -12.93 3.68 -0.10
C GLY A 8 -13.15 4.93 -0.96
N VAL A 9 -14.39 5.45 -0.94
CA VAL A 9 -14.80 6.62 -1.72
C VAL A 9 -15.39 7.67 -0.79
N ASP A 10 -14.84 8.89 -0.83
CA ASP A 10 -15.27 10.04 0.00
C ASP A 10 -15.71 11.27 -0.83
N GLY A 11 -15.89 11.11 -2.13
CA GLY A 11 -16.28 12.16 -3.08
C GLY A 11 -15.14 13.08 -3.52
N THR A 12 -13.91 12.85 -3.05
CA THR A 12 -12.74 13.62 -3.50
C THR A 12 -12.17 13.06 -4.80
N SER A 13 -11.46 13.91 -5.54
CA SER A 13 -10.72 13.49 -6.73
C SER A 13 -9.69 12.39 -6.43
N ASP A 14 -9.04 12.43 -5.28
CA ASP A 14 -8.08 11.40 -4.86
C ASP A 14 -8.76 10.05 -4.62
N SER A 15 -9.96 10.03 -4.04
CA SER A 15 -10.73 8.79 -3.85
C SER A 15 -11.23 8.22 -5.18
N LEU A 16 -11.58 9.08 -6.15
CA LEU A 16 -11.97 8.64 -7.48
C LEU A 16 -10.78 8.07 -8.27
N LEU A 17 -9.60 8.69 -8.16
CA LEU A 17 -8.35 8.13 -8.70
C LEU A 17 -8.02 6.76 -8.09
N ALA A 18 -8.23 6.61 -6.78
CA ALA A 18 -8.06 5.34 -6.09
C ALA A 18 -9.06 4.28 -6.59
N ALA A 19 -10.32 4.65 -6.82
CA ALA A 19 -11.33 3.76 -7.39
C ALA A 19 -10.95 3.31 -8.82
N GLY A 20 -10.43 4.22 -9.66
CA GLY A 20 -9.91 3.88 -10.99
C GLY A 20 -8.70 2.92 -10.94
N TRP A 21 -7.75 3.18 -10.05
CA TRP A 21 -6.64 2.26 -9.83
C TRP A 21 -7.11 0.89 -9.36
N ALA A 22 -8.08 0.86 -8.41
CA ALA A 22 -8.67 -0.37 -7.90
C ALA A 22 -9.42 -1.16 -8.99
N ALA A 23 -10.13 -0.47 -9.90
CA ALA A 23 -10.79 -1.09 -11.04
C ALA A 23 -9.79 -1.71 -12.03
N ALA A 24 -8.71 -0.97 -12.36
CA ALA A 24 -7.63 -1.52 -13.18
C ALA A 24 -6.97 -2.75 -12.54
N GLU A 25 -6.79 -2.74 -11.22
CA GLU A 25 -6.25 -3.87 -10.48
C GLU A 25 -7.22 -5.05 -10.42
N ALA A 26 -8.51 -4.78 -10.20
CA ALA A 26 -9.57 -5.79 -10.21
C ALA A 26 -9.62 -6.52 -11.56
N ARG A 27 -9.50 -5.79 -12.67
CA ARG A 27 -9.41 -6.33 -14.02
C ARG A 27 -8.19 -7.27 -14.17
N ARG A 28 -6.98 -6.82 -13.76
CA ARG A 28 -5.77 -7.64 -13.82
C ARG A 28 -5.90 -8.94 -13.01
N CYS A 29 -6.44 -8.83 -11.80
CA CYS A 29 -6.64 -9.96 -10.90
C CYS A 29 -7.87 -10.82 -11.22
N LYS A 30 -8.73 -10.38 -12.17
CA LYS A 30 -10.05 -10.96 -12.46
C LYS A 30 -10.88 -11.09 -11.17
N ALA A 31 -10.86 -10.08 -10.32
CA ALA A 31 -11.56 -9.99 -9.03
C ALA A 31 -12.72 -9.00 -9.11
N PRO A 32 -13.77 -9.14 -8.31
CA PRO A 32 -14.80 -8.12 -8.20
C PRO A 32 -14.27 -6.89 -7.45
N LEU A 33 -14.83 -5.71 -7.75
CA LEU A 33 -14.59 -4.46 -7.07
C LEU A 33 -15.79 -4.08 -6.20
N VAL A 34 -15.54 -3.64 -4.97
CA VAL A 34 -16.55 -3.07 -4.08
C VAL A 34 -16.15 -1.62 -3.77
N LEU A 35 -16.97 -0.65 -4.23
CA LEU A 35 -16.86 0.73 -3.80
C LEU A 35 -17.57 0.89 -2.47
N LEU A 36 -16.90 1.52 -1.50
CA LEU A 36 -17.37 1.58 -0.14
C LEU A 36 -17.35 3.01 0.38
N HIS A 37 -18.49 3.44 0.94
CA HIS A 37 -18.60 4.71 1.65
C HIS A 37 -19.24 4.51 3.01
N GLY A 38 -18.62 5.05 4.05
CA GLY A 38 -19.13 5.06 5.40
C GLY A 38 -19.42 6.49 5.86
N TYR A 39 -20.57 6.74 6.44
CA TYR A 39 -20.89 8.03 7.02
C TYR A 39 -21.39 7.87 8.46
N THR A 40 -21.17 8.88 9.28
CA THR A 40 -21.67 8.89 10.66
C THR A 40 -22.84 9.84 10.71
N PRO A 41 -24.09 9.35 10.92
CA PRO A 41 -25.24 10.24 11.06
C PRO A 41 -25.00 11.23 12.21
N LEU A 42 -25.26 12.50 11.96
CA LEU A 42 -25.25 13.52 13.02
C LEU A 42 -26.39 13.20 13.98
N ALA A 43 -26.06 12.73 15.18
CA ALA A 43 -27.05 12.59 16.23
C ALA A 43 -27.69 13.96 16.46
N GLY A 44 -29.02 14.02 16.38
CA GLY A 44 -29.78 15.25 16.56
C GLY A 44 -29.32 15.97 17.83
N THR A 45 -28.65 17.10 17.66
CA THR A 45 -28.34 18.04 18.74
C THR A 45 -29.38 19.13 18.68
N SER A 46 -29.56 19.87 19.80
CA SER A 46 -30.50 21.02 19.86
C SER A 46 -30.25 22.12 18.80
N ARG A 47 -29.14 22.04 18.07
CA ARG A 47 -28.78 22.92 16.95
C ARG A 47 -29.11 22.37 15.57
N PHE A 48 -29.33 21.05 15.44
CA PHE A 48 -29.65 20.39 14.16
C PHE A 48 -30.84 19.46 14.40
N PRO A 49 -32.04 19.79 13.85
CA PRO A 49 -33.23 18.95 13.99
C PRO A 49 -33.03 17.57 13.34
N ALA A 50 -33.72 16.56 13.86
CA ALA A 50 -33.63 15.16 13.43
C ALA A 50 -34.08 14.89 11.97
N GLY A 51 -34.34 15.91 11.16
CA GLY A 51 -34.65 15.80 9.73
C GLY A 51 -33.44 15.57 8.81
N ASP A 52 -32.22 15.72 9.35
CA ASP A 52 -30.99 15.74 8.54
C ASP A 52 -30.45 14.34 8.21
N ALA A 53 -30.84 13.28 8.95
CA ALA A 53 -30.36 11.92 8.70
C ALA A 53 -30.72 11.39 7.30
N ASP A 54 -31.91 11.71 6.81
CA ASP A 54 -32.34 11.35 5.45
C ASP A 54 -31.59 12.13 4.38
N LEU A 55 -31.25 13.38 4.67
CA LEU A 55 -30.46 14.22 3.76
C LEU A 55 -29.02 13.68 3.65
N GLU A 56 -28.41 13.35 4.80
CA GLU A 56 -27.07 12.75 4.85
C GLU A 56 -27.02 11.41 4.11
N HIS A 57 -28.02 10.56 4.35
CA HIS A 57 -28.11 9.28 3.64
C HIS A 57 -28.24 9.46 2.13
N ARG A 58 -29.10 10.39 1.66
CA ARG A 58 -29.26 10.69 0.22
C ARG A 58 -27.97 11.27 -0.37
N ALA A 59 -27.30 12.17 0.33
CA ALA A 59 -26.03 12.73 -0.12
C ALA A 59 -24.94 11.67 -0.23
N ALA A 60 -24.79 10.80 0.80
CA ALA A 60 -23.84 9.70 0.80
C ALA A 60 -24.16 8.67 -0.31
N ARG A 61 -25.44 8.38 -0.53
CA ARG A 61 -25.88 7.49 -1.61
C ARG A 61 -25.53 8.08 -2.99
N LYS A 62 -25.86 9.35 -3.20
CA LYS A 62 -25.55 10.03 -4.46
C LYS A 62 -24.05 10.01 -4.76
N LEU A 63 -23.21 10.32 -3.77
CA LEU A 63 -21.74 10.27 -3.90
C LEU A 63 -21.26 8.90 -4.37
N LEU A 64 -21.79 7.84 -3.74
CA LEU A 64 -21.41 6.48 -4.07
C LEU A 64 -21.92 6.03 -5.45
N ASP A 65 -23.17 6.43 -5.81
CA ASP A 65 -23.76 6.13 -7.09
C ASP A 65 -23.03 6.87 -8.24
N ASP A 66 -22.61 8.12 -8.04
CA ASP A 66 -21.80 8.89 -8.98
C ASP A 66 -20.43 8.20 -9.24
N ALA A 67 -19.77 7.73 -8.17
CA ALA A 67 -18.52 6.98 -8.28
C ALA A 67 -18.71 5.62 -8.98
N LEU A 68 -19.80 4.92 -8.67
CA LEU A 68 -20.15 3.65 -9.31
C LEU A 68 -20.42 3.83 -10.82
N ALA A 69 -21.17 4.87 -11.19
CA ALA A 69 -21.42 5.19 -12.57
C ALA A 69 -20.12 5.49 -13.34
N TRP A 70 -19.24 6.30 -12.74
CA TRP A 70 -17.94 6.62 -13.33
C TRP A 70 -17.08 5.37 -13.55
N VAL A 71 -17.00 4.47 -12.57
CA VAL A 71 -16.24 3.22 -12.73
C VAL A 71 -16.83 2.33 -13.82
N ARG A 72 -18.16 2.19 -13.90
CA ARG A 72 -18.83 1.41 -14.97
C ARG A 72 -18.62 1.95 -16.36
N GLU A 73 -18.56 3.27 -16.49
CA GLU A 73 -18.28 3.93 -17.77
C GLU A 73 -16.86 3.69 -18.28
N HIS A 74 -15.87 3.64 -17.35
CA HIS A 74 -14.45 3.56 -17.72
C HIS A 74 -13.88 2.12 -17.64
N TYR A 75 -14.55 1.20 -16.95
CA TYR A 75 -14.15 -0.20 -16.70
C TYR A 75 -15.37 -1.12 -16.78
N ASP A 76 -15.96 -1.23 -17.97
CA ASP A 76 -17.20 -1.99 -18.25
C ASP A 76 -17.04 -3.51 -18.05
N ASP A 77 -15.83 -4.02 -18.15
CA ASP A 77 -15.46 -5.43 -17.98
C ASP A 77 -15.22 -5.85 -16.50
N VAL A 78 -15.30 -4.88 -15.55
CA VAL A 78 -15.06 -5.16 -14.12
C VAL A 78 -16.39 -5.32 -13.37
N PRO A 79 -16.67 -6.47 -12.74
CA PRO A 79 -17.81 -6.61 -11.84
C PRO A 79 -17.68 -5.64 -10.66
N VAL A 80 -18.48 -4.57 -10.64
CA VAL A 80 -18.45 -3.54 -9.60
C VAL A 80 -19.77 -3.46 -8.85
N SER A 81 -19.68 -3.39 -7.52
CA SER A 81 -20.81 -3.13 -6.63
C SER A 81 -20.49 -1.99 -5.66
N ALA A 82 -21.52 -1.49 -4.99
CA ALA A 82 -21.42 -0.39 -4.04
C ALA A 82 -21.96 -0.82 -2.67
N ASP A 83 -21.28 -0.45 -1.58
CA ASP A 83 -21.66 -0.72 -0.20
C ASP A 83 -21.67 0.58 0.61
N LEU A 84 -22.84 0.98 1.11
CA LEU A 84 -23.06 2.17 1.90
C LEU A 84 -23.48 1.77 3.31
N ALA A 85 -22.81 2.29 4.32
CA ALA A 85 -23.19 2.03 5.70
C ALA A 85 -23.13 3.28 6.59
N ALA A 86 -24.12 3.38 7.50
CA ALA A 86 -24.21 4.42 8.51
C ALA A 86 -23.27 4.12 9.69
N GLN A 87 -21.96 4.12 9.42
CA GLN A 87 -20.91 3.91 10.42
C GLN A 87 -19.60 4.58 9.98
N PRO A 88 -18.67 4.84 10.92
CA PRO A 88 -17.39 5.46 10.60
C PRO A 88 -16.63 4.68 9.53
N GLU A 89 -16.22 5.38 8.47
CA GLU A 89 -15.59 4.79 7.26
C GLU A 89 -14.38 3.89 7.58
N ALA A 90 -13.48 4.32 8.49
CA ALA A 90 -12.33 3.51 8.87
C ALA A 90 -12.72 2.16 9.52
N LYS A 91 -13.84 2.12 10.26
CA LYS A 91 -14.37 0.90 10.86
C LYS A 91 -14.91 -0.01 9.77
N LEU A 92 -15.77 0.53 8.90
CA LEU A 92 -16.38 -0.20 7.79
C LEU A 92 -15.31 -0.81 6.86
N LEU A 93 -14.32 -0.01 6.45
CA LEU A 93 -13.21 -0.48 5.61
C LEU A 93 -12.41 -1.61 6.27
N THR A 94 -12.13 -1.49 7.57
CA THR A 94 -11.39 -2.53 8.30
C THR A 94 -12.19 -3.82 8.43
N GLU A 95 -13.50 -3.73 8.63
CA GLU A 95 -14.39 -4.89 8.70
C GLU A 95 -14.48 -5.61 7.35
N ARG A 96 -14.72 -4.88 6.26
CA ARG A 96 -14.78 -5.44 4.89
C ARG A 96 -13.42 -5.95 4.41
N GLY A 97 -12.33 -5.37 4.91
CA GLY A 97 -10.98 -5.79 4.61
C GLY A 97 -10.63 -7.21 5.09
N ARG A 98 -11.41 -7.80 6.00
CA ARG A 98 -11.17 -9.18 6.47
C ARG A 98 -11.34 -10.21 5.37
N ASP A 99 -12.28 -9.96 4.47
CA ASP A 99 -12.62 -10.87 3.37
C ASP A 99 -12.14 -10.33 2.02
N ALA A 100 -11.41 -9.21 2.02
CA ALA A 100 -10.90 -8.57 0.83
C ALA A 100 -9.47 -9.00 0.48
N ARG A 101 -9.16 -9.03 -0.81
CA ARG A 101 -7.79 -9.20 -1.31
C ARG A 101 -6.90 -8.03 -0.92
N MET A 102 -7.44 -6.81 -0.97
CA MET A 102 -6.80 -5.56 -0.55
C MET A 102 -7.82 -4.44 -0.40
N ILE A 103 -7.44 -3.41 0.35
CA ILE A 103 -8.15 -2.13 0.43
C ILE A 103 -7.36 -1.09 -0.36
N VAL A 104 -8.05 -0.26 -1.15
CA VAL A 104 -7.45 0.84 -1.92
C VAL A 104 -8.05 2.17 -1.47
N LEU A 105 -7.20 3.13 -1.13
CA LEU A 105 -7.60 4.44 -0.62
C LEU A 105 -6.87 5.57 -1.32
N GLY A 106 -7.56 6.67 -1.54
CA GLY A 106 -6.96 7.94 -1.93
C GLY A 106 -6.20 8.59 -0.78
N SER A 107 -5.10 9.25 -1.09
CA SER A 107 -4.28 9.98 -0.12
C SER A 107 -3.96 11.37 -0.63
N ARG A 108 -4.37 12.39 0.11
CA ARG A 108 -4.01 13.79 -0.18
C ARG A 108 -2.56 14.04 0.20
N ARG A 109 -1.87 14.87 -0.58
CA ARG A 109 -0.57 15.39 -0.13
C ARG A 109 -0.75 16.25 1.11
N PRO A 110 0.08 16.10 2.16
CA PRO A 110 0.05 17.02 3.28
C PRO A 110 0.35 18.44 2.75
N GLY A 111 -0.57 19.36 2.97
CA GLY A 111 -0.28 20.78 2.74
C GLY A 111 0.69 21.30 3.82
N PRO A 112 1.37 22.45 3.58
CA PRO A 112 2.36 23.01 4.51
C PRO A 112 1.79 23.33 5.91
N VAL A 113 0.47 23.33 6.07
CA VAL A 113 -0.22 23.69 7.32
C VAL A 113 -0.80 22.47 8.07
N THR A 114 -0.82 21.28 7.45
CA THR A 114 -1.50 20.12 8.03
C THR A 114 -0.53 19.08 8.57
N GLY A 115 0.19 19.42 9.64
CA GLY A 115 0.98 18.46 10.43
C GLY A 115 0.15 17.38 11.16
N PHE A 116 -1.09 17.08 10.73
CA PHE A 116 -2.06 16.21 11.42
C PHE A 116 -2.56 15.03 10.59
N LEU A 117 -1.65 14.31 9.92
CA LEU A 117 -2.00 13.04 9.25
C LEU A 117 -2.38 11.90 10.20
N LEU A 118 -2.13 12.02 11.50
CA LEU A 118 -2.45 11.02 12.53
C LEU A 118 -3.96 10.76 12.71
N ARG A 119 -4.84 11.58 12.10
CA ARG A 119 -6.30 11.43 12.15
C ARG A 119 -6.96 11.03 10.84
N SER A 120 -6.20 10.81 9.76
CA SER A 120 -6.78 10.42 8.48
C SER A 120 -7.41 9.03 8.56
N VAL A 121 -8.52 8.82 7.82
CA VAL A 121 -9.15 7.52 7.63
C VAL A 121 -8.12 6.50 7.15
N GLY A 122 -7.30 6.87 6.16
CA GLY A 122 -6.27 6.01 5.59
C GLY A 122 -5.30 5.47 6.63
N LEU A 123 -4.75 6.31 7.51
CA LEU A 123 -3.80 5.85 8.53
C LEU A 123 -4.46 4.93 9.57
N ARG A 124 -5.73 5.19 9.92
CA ARG A 124 -6.50 4.31 10.82
C ARG A 124 -6.77 2.95 10.18
N VAL A 125 -7.06 2.91 8.87
CA VAL A 125 -7.24 1.66 8.12
C VAL A 125 -5.91 0.93 8.02
N VAL A 126 -4.85 1.60 7.58
CA VAL A 126 -3.50 1.02 7.50
C VAL A 126 -3.08 0.38 8.82
N SER A 127 -3.29 1.04 9.96
CA SER A 127 -2.87 0.51 11.27
C SER A 127 -3.66 -0.70 11.76
N ARG A 128 -4.82 -1.03 11.17
CA ARG A 128 -5.76 -2.05 11.68
C ARG A 128 -6.13 -3.13 10.66
N ALA A 129 -5.98 -2.86 9.38
CA ALA A 129 -6.34 -3.82 8.35
C ALA A 129 -5.53 -5.12 8.47
N VAL A 130 -6.17 -6.24 8.22
CA VAL A 130 -5.53 -7.56 8.18
C VAL A 130 -5.18 -7.98 6.76
N CYS A 131 -5.60 -7.21 5.76
CA CYS A 131 -5.21 -7.36 4.36
C CYS A 131 -4.29 -6.21 3.93
N PRO A 132 -3.61 -6.31 2.78
CA PRO A 132 -2.85 -5.22 2.19
C PRO A 132 -3.69 -3.95 1.98
N VAL A 133 -3.11 -2.78 2.26
CA VAL A 133 -3.73 -1.47 2.00
C VAL A 133 -2.88 -0.72 1.00
N VAL A 134 -3.48 -0.33 -0.13
CA VAL A 134 -2.81 0.44 -1.17
C VAL A 134 -3.27 1.89 -1.09
N MET A 135 -2.29 2.79 -0.95
CA MET A 135 -2.53 4.23 -0.91
C MET A 135 -2.18 4.85 -2.25
N ILE A 136 -3.16 5.53 -2.86
CA ILE A 136 -3.02 6.18 -4.16
C ILE A 136 -2.97 7.69 -3.97
N ARG A 137 -1.99 8.35 -4.61
CA ARG A 137 -1.86 9.80 -4.59
C ARG A 137 -2.23 10.43 -5.92
N GLY A 138 -2.88 11.57 -5.86
CA GLY A 138 -3.09 12.41 -7.02
C GLY A 138 -1.76 12.82 -7.69
N GLY A 139 -1.71 12.74 -9.02
CA GLY A 139 -0.51 13.06 -9.81
C GLY A 139 0.47 11.92 -10.07
N THR A 140 0.34 10.78 -9.38
CA THR A 140 1.24 9.63 -9.55
C THR A 140 0.77 8.64 -10.62
N VAL A 141 -0.56 8.55 -10.85
CA VAL A 141 -1.17 7.52 -11.71
C VAL A 141 -0.94 7.77 -13.21
N HIS A 142 -0.77 9.04 -13.62
CA HIS A 142 -0.74 9.43 -15.04
C HIS A 142 0.66 9.51 -15.68
N ARG A 143 1.74 9.28 -14.94
CA ARG A 143 3.11 9.59 -15.42
C ARG A 143 4.00 8.39 -15.70
N ARG A 144 3.51 7.14 -15.70
CA ARG A 144 4.42 6.00 -15.70
C ARG A 144 4.37 5.19 -16.99
N PRO A 145 5.55 4.92 -17.60
CA PRO A 145 5.65 3.96 -18.68
C PRO A 145 5.12 2.58 -18.23
N GLN A 146 4.50 1.86 -19.15
CA GLN A 146 4.01 0.50 -18.90
C GLN A 146 5.13 -0.46 -18.45
N ASP A 147 6.39 -0.11 -18.72
CA ASP A 147 7.59 -0.90 -18.41
C ASP A 147 8.23 -0.60 -17.05
N SER A 148 7.57 0.23 -16.20
CA SER A 148 8.09 0.52 -14.86
C SER A 148 8.03 -0.71 -13.96
N GLU A 149 9.02 -0.85 -13.09
CA GLU A 149 9.16 -1.99 -12.16
C GLU A 149 8.25 -1.92 -10.95
N ILE A 150 8.02 -3.06 -10.30
CA ILE A 150 7.52 -3.14 -8.93
C ILE A 150 8.73 -3.07 -8.01
N VAL A 151 8.69 -2.22 -6.99
CA VAL A 151 9.74 -2.13 -5.98
C VAL A 151 9.23 -2.74 -4.69
N VAL A 152 10.01 -3.61 -4.06
CA VAL A 152 9.67 -4.18 -2.74
C VAL A 152 10.79 -3.94 -1.74
N GLY A 153 10.45 -3.36 -0.60
CA GLY A 153 11.34 -3.29 0.55
C GLY A 153 11.31 -4.61 1.31
N VAL A 154 12.42 -5.38 1.26
CA VAL A 154 12.50 -6.71 1.87
C VAL A 154 12.90 -6.58 3.35
N PRO A 155 12.04 -7.00 4.30
CA PRO A 155 12.37 -7.02 5.72
C PRO A 155 13.56 -7.94 6.03
N ARG A 156 14.21 -7.71 7.16
CA ARG A 156 15.33 -8.57 7.60
C ARG A 156 14.86 -9.91 8.14
N GLN A 157 13.70 -9.94 8.78
CA GLN A 157 13.12 -11.15 9.37
C GLN A 157 12.38 -11.93 8.28
N GLU A 158 12.64 -13.23 8.20
CA GLU A 158 12.09 -14.11 7.16
C GLU A 158 10.56 -14.17 7.21
N GLU A 159 9.98 -14.27 8.41
CA GLU A 159 8.53 -14.32 8.63
C GLU A 159 7.82 -13.04 8.13
N GLU A 160 8.46 -11.87 8.31
CA GLU A 160 7.94 -10.61 7.78
C GLU A 160 8.12 -10.51 6.25
N ALA A 161 9.22 -11.09 5.73
CA ALA A 161 9.53 -11.05 4.30
C ALA A 161 8.56 -11.92 3.50
N GLU A 162 8.06 -13.03 4.04
CA GLU A 162 7.18 -13.96 3.34
C GLU A 162 5.93 -13.26 2.78
N ALA A 163 5.14 -12.60 3.62
CA ALA A 163 3.91 -11.94 3.19
C ALA A 163 4.18 -10.80 2.20
N VAL A 164 5.28 -10.05 2.42
CA VAL A 164 5.66 -8.91 1.58
C VAL A 164 6.11 -9.37 0.19
N LEU A 165 6.93 -10.42 0.12
CA LEU A 165 7.40 -11.01 -1.13
C LEU A 165 6.26 -11.69 -1.89
N ASP A 166 5.36 -12.41 -1.21
CA ASP A 166 4.18 -13.01 -1.85
C ASP A 166 3.35 -11.97 -2.58
N PHE A 167 2.99 -10.89 -1.90
CA PHE A 167 2.24 -9.80 -2.51
C PHE A 167 2.99 -9.15 -3.67
N ALA A 168 4.29 -8.87 -3.51
CA ALA A 168 5.10 -8.21 -4.53
C ALA A 168 5.28 -9.06 -5.79
N PHE A 169 5.54 -10.36 -5.66
CA PHE A 169 5.66 -11.28 -6.79
C PHE A 169 4.32 -11.45 -7.51
N GLN A 170 3.21 -11.57 -6.80
CA GLN A 170 1.88 -11.60 -7.42
C GLN A 170 1.60 -10.30 -8.17
N ALA A 171 1.94 -9.14 -7.59
CA ALA A 171 1.77 -7.84 -8.23
C ALA A 171 2.63 -7.70 -9.49
N ALA A 172 3.87 -8.19 -9.49
CA ALA A 172 4.76 -8.19 -10.63
C ALA A 172 4.26 -9.13 -11.74
N ALA A 173 3.89 -10.37 -11.38
CA ALA A 173 3.39 -11.37 -12.31
C ALA A 173 2.11 -10.92 -13.03
N THR A 174 1.13 -10.33 -12.30
CA THR A 174 -0.12 -9.85 -12.89
C THR A 174 0.06 -8.64 -13.81
N ARG A 175 1.18 -7.92 -13.69
CA ARG A 175 1.54 -6.77 -14.55
C ARG A 175 2.55 -7.10 -15.63
N SER A 176 3.09 -8.33 -15.62
CA SER A 176 4.25 -8.71 -16.47
C SER A 176 5.42 -7.74 -16.32
N SER A 177 5.63 -7.24 -15.10
CA SER A 177 6.62 -6.21 -14.79
C SER A 177 7.81 -6.80 -14.03
N PRO A 178 9.03 -6.25 -14.22
CA PRO A 178 10.16 -6.59 -13.38
C PRO A 178 9.89 -6.29 -11.90
N LEU A 179 10.48 -7.07 -11.01
CA LEU A 179 10.46 -6.89 -9.57
C LEU A 179 11.85 -6.52 -9.07
N ARG A 180 11.99 -5.34 -8.47
CA ARG A 180 13.21 -4.95 -7.75
C ARG A 180 13.04 -5.22 -6.26
N ALA A 181 13.77 -6.21 -5.76
CA ALA A 181 13.85 -6.52 -4.34
C ALA A 181 14.97 -5.68 -3.71
N VAL A 182 14.59 -4.77 -2.82
CA VAL A 182 15.51 -3.82 -2.18
C VAL A 182 15.71 -4.18 -0.72
N ARG A 183 16.97 -4.38 -0.33
CA ARG A 183 17.38 -4.58 1.06
C ARG A 183 18.32 -3.46 1.49
N ALA A 184 17.82 -2.57 2.33
CA ALA A 184 18.64 -1.57 2.98
C ALA A 184 19.34 -2.16 4.21
N TRP A 185 20.61 -1.82 4.40
CA TRP A 185 21.38 -2.26 5.55
C TRP A 185 22.22 -1.12 6.14
N SER A 186 22.58 -1.23 7.37
CA SER A 186 23.43 -0.24 8.06
C SER A 186 24.72 -0.87 8.50
N LEU A 187 25.81 -0.11 8.41
CA LEU A 187 27.09 -0.54 8.94
C LEU A 187 26.97 -0.75 10.45
N PRO A 188 27.32 -1.92 10.98
CA PRO A 188 27.32 -2.13 12.42
C PRO A 188 28.28 -1.15 13.11
N THR A 189 27.90 -0.63 14.25
CA THR A 189 28.67 0.36 15.01
C THR A 189 30.10 -0.12 15.33
N ALA A 190 30.30 -1.42 15.46
CA ALA A 190 31.63 -2.02 15.68
C ALA A 190 32.63 -1.63 14.58
N PHE A 191 32.20 -1.55 13.33
CA PHE A 191 33.08 -1.16 12.20
C PHE A 191 33.46 0.31 12.22
N THR A 192 32.72 1.15 12.93
CA THR A 192 33.08 2.57 13.13
C THR A 192 34.23 2.72 14.10
N TYR A 193 34.31 1.85 15.10
CA TYR A 193 35.34 1.87 16.15
C TYR A 193 36.53 0.94 15.87
N GLU A 194 36.34 -0.07 15.01
CA GLU A 194 37.33 -1.07 14.64
C GLU A 194 37.49 -1.17 13.11
N PRO A 195 38.21 -0.23 12.47
CA PRO A 195 38.39 -0.21 10.99
C PRO A 195 39.03 -1.49 10.43
N GLU A 196 39.82 -2.21 11.25
CA GLU A 196 40.44 -3.46 10.87
C GLU A 196 39.40 -4.58 10.63
N LEU A 197 38.26 -4.56 11.33
CA LEU A 197 37.15 -5.49 11.08
C LEU A 197 36.53 -5.25 9.69
N LEU A 198 36.44 -3.98 9.27
CA LEU A 198 35.93 -3.64 7.94
C LEU A 198 36.87 -4.18 6.85
N ARG A 199 38.18 -3.98 7.01
CA ARG A 199 39.19 -4.48 6.08
C ARG A 199 39.15 -6.01 5.95
N ARG A 200 39.03 -6.75 7.06
CA ARG A 200 38.89 -8.21 7.05
C ARG A 200 37.57 -8.67 6.41
N SER A 201 36.51 -7.91 6.59
CA SER A 201 35.23 -8.18 5.92
C SER A 201 35.37 -8.05 4.40
N ASP A 202 36.09 -7.03 3.92
CA ASP A 202 36.33 -6.80 2.49
C ASP A 202 37.18 -7.92 1.87
N GLU A 203 38.12 -8.49 2.60
CA GLU A 203 38.93 -9.65 2.15
C GLU A 203 38.07 -10.91 1.91
N HIS A 204 36.87 -11.00 2.49
CA HIS A 204 35.92 -12.11 2.35
C HIS A 204 34.71 -11.76 1.46
N GLY A 205 34.84 -10.77 0.56
CA GLY A 205 33.78 -10.35 -0.36
C GLY A 205 32.95 -9.16 0.15
N GLY A 206 33.23 -8.67 1.37
CA GLY A 206 32.60 -7.49 1.94
C GLY A 206 31.19 -7.70 2.49
N LEU A 207 30.73 -6.70 3.24
CA LEU A 207 29.39 -6.70 3.83
C LEU A 207 28.28 -6.59 2.78
N GLU A 208 28.55 -5.89 1.69
CA GLU A 208 27.59 -5.73 0.61
C GLU A 208 27.27 -7.08 -0.05
N GLU A 209 28.30 -7.87 -0.36
CA GLU A 209 28.13 -9.20 -0.94
C GLU A 209 27.37 -10.13 0.00
N ALA A 210 27.68 -10.11 1.30
CA ALA A 210 26.93 -10.88 2.30
C ALA A 210 25.45 -10.51 2.33
N HIS A 211 25.13 -9.21 2.33
CA HIS A 211 23.74 -8.74 2.28
C HIS A 211 23.03 -9.07 0.96
N ARG A 212 23.78 -9.08 -0.15
CA ARG A 212 23.25 -9.50 -1.45
C ARG A 212 22.93 -10.98 -1.46
N GLN A 213 23.81 -11.83 -0.90
CA GLN A 213 23.58 -13.28 -0.77
C GLN A 213 22.39 -13.59 0.16
N ASP A 214 22.27 -12.92 1.28
CA ASP A 214 21.10 -13.03 2.17
C ASP A 214 19.80 -12.66 1.44
N LEU A 215 19.83 -11.59 0.66
CA LEU A 215 18.67 -11.18 -0.15
C LEU A 215 18.33 -12.22 -1.19
N ALA A 216 19.33 -12.72 -1.92
CA ALA A 216 19.16 -13.77 -2.93
C ALA A 216 18.55 -15.04 -2.33
N ALA A 217 19.01 -15.46 -1.14
CA ALA A 217 18.46 -16.62 -0.43
C ALA A 217 16.97 -16.43 -0.08
N LEU A 218 16.58 -15.26 0.42
CA LEU A 218 15.18 -14.93 0.73
C LEU A 218 14.29 -14.91 -0.53
N VAL A 219 14.80 -14.43 -1.66
CA VAL A 219 14.05 -14.29 -2.91
C VAL A 219 13.96 -15.61 -3.69
N ALA A 220 14.93 -16.52 -3.51
CA ALA A 220 15.04 -17.76 -4.29
C ALA A 220 13.77 -18.65 -4.30
N PRO A 221 13.04 -18.86 -3.19
CA PRO A 221 11.80 -19.64 -3.19
C PRO A 221 10.73 -19.03 -4.11
N TRP A 222 10.65 -17.70 -4.15
CA TRP A 222 9.68 -16.94 -4.93
C TRP A 222 10.02 -16.96 -6.43
N ARG A 223 11.30 -16.86 -6.79
CA ARG A 223 11.75 -17.04 -8.17
C ARG A 223 11.32 -18.40 -8.75
N ARG A 224 11.40 -19.45 -7.93
CA ARG A 224 10.97 -20.80 -8.37
C ARG A 224 9.45 -20.88 -8.59
N ARG A 225 8.66 -20.16 -7.78
CA ARG A 225 7.18 -20.11 -7.91
C ARG A 225 6.73 -19.20 -9.05
N HIS A 226 7.53 -18.20 -9.42
CA HIS A 226 7.23 -17.21 -10.45
C HIS A 226 8.33 -17.11 -11.51
N PRO A 227 8.60 -18.16 -12.29
CA PRO A 227 9.73 -18.22 -13.21
C PRO A 227 9.66 -17.18 -14.35
N GLY A 228 8.47 -16.65 -14.65
CA GLY A 228 8.26 -15.58 -15.63
C GLY A 228 8.53 -14.16 -15.13
N THR A 229 8.84 -13.98 -13.82
CA THR A 229 9.11 -12.67 -13.25
C THR A 229 10.60 -12.37 -13.25
N THR A 230 11.04 -11.34 -13.97
CA THR A 230 12.41 -10.83 -13.88
C THR A 230 12.64 -10.18 -12.53
N VAL A 231 13.60 -10.67 -11.74
CA VAL A 231 13.92 -10.16 -10.41
C VAL A 231 15.28 -9.50 -10.40
N ILE A 232 15.33 -8.25 -9.93
CA ILE A 232 16.54 -7.45 -9.74
C ILE A 232 16.77 -7.33 -8.23
N GLU A 233 17.83 -7.93 -7.73
CA GLU A 233 18.23 -7.84 -6.32
C GLU A 233 19.09 -6.60 -6.12
N HIS A 234 18.80 -5.84 -5.08
CA HIS A 234 19.48 -4.60 -4.76
C HIS A 234 19.71 -4.49 -3.25
N ALA A 235 20.95 -4.69 -2.83
CA ALA A 235 21.39 -4.44 -1.46
C ALA A 235 22.13 -3.09 -1.44
N GLU A 236 21.73 -2.17 -0.53
CA GLU A 236 22.29 -0.81 -0.48
C GLU A 236 22.48 -0.39 0.97
N PRO A 237 23.67 0.18 1.33
CA PRO A 237 23.88 0.73 2.65
C PRO A 237 23.13 2.06 2.81
N GLY A 238 22.43 2.21 3.94
CA GLY A 238 21.74 3.47 4.26
C GLY A 238 20.36 3.29 4.90
N PRO A 239 19.67 4.41 5.16
CA PRO A 239 18.33 4.38 5.74
C PRO A 239 17.30 3.81 4.77
N ALA A 240 16.61 2.74 5.15
CA ALA A 240 15.62 2.07 4.31
C ALA A 240 14.52 3.01 3.79
N SER A 241 14.10 3.98 4.60
CA SER A 241 13.09 4.97 4.21
C SER A 241 13.52 5.83 3.03
N GLU A 242 14.76 6.30 3.03
CA GLU A 242 15.30 7.17 1.98
C GLU A 242 15.52 6.39 0.68
N ILE A 243 16.14 5.20 0.80
CA ILE A 243 16.40 4.31 -0.35
C ILE A 243 15.10 3.93 -1.04
N LEU A 244 14.07 3.48 -0.29
CA LEU A 244 12.79 3.07 -0.85
C LEU A 244 12.01 4.23 -1.46
N VAL A 245 12.04 5.41 -0.84
CA VAL A 245 11.41 6.62 -1.41
C VAL A 245 12.09 7.01 -2.72
N ALA A 246 13.41 6.98 -2.79
CA ALA A 246 14.15 7.28 -4.02
C ALA A 246 13.82 6.27 -5.13
N ARG A 247 13.78 4.97 -4.83
CA ARG A 247 13.42 3.91 -5.79
C ARG A 247 11.95 3.96 -6.21
N ALA A 248 11.07 4.48 -5.36
CA ALA A 248 9.65 4.65 -5.69
C ALA A 248 9.41 5.64 -6.83
N ALA A 249 10.33 6.58 -7.09
CA ALA A 249 10.16 7.59 -8.14
C ALA A 249 9.93 7.01 -9.54
N SER A 250 10.45 5.82 -9.83
CA SER A 250 10.30 5.10 -11.11
C SER A 250 9.39 3.85 -11.02
N ALA A 251 8.88 3.50 -9.84
CA ALA A 251 8.11 2.27 -9.64
C ALA A 251 6.63 2.42 -9.99
N GLN A 252 5.98 1.39 -10.54
CA GLN A 252 4.51 1.33 -10.68
C GLN A 252 3.82 1.16 -9.34
N LEU A 253 4.47 0.44 -8.42
CA LEU A 253 4.00 0.16 -7.08
C LEU A 253 5.20 -0.06 -6.17
N LEU A 254 5.20 0.60 -5.02
CA LEU A 254 6.11 0.32 -3.92
C LEU A 254 5.41 -0.58 -2.91
N VAL A 255 6.03 -1.72 -2.57
CA VAL A 255 5.52 -2.67 -1.58
C VAL A 255 6.39 -2.63 -0.34
N VAL A 256 5.80 -2.42 0.82
CA VAL A 256 6.49 -2.40 2.12
C VAL A 256 5.71 -3.16 3.19
N GLY A 257 6.42 -3.78 4.10
CA GLY A 257 5.83 -4.44 5.26
C GLY A 257 5.32 -3.43 6.30
N ARG A 258 4.24 -3.78 6.96
CA ARG A 258 3.71 -3.08 8.12
C ARG A 258 3.50 -4.06 9.26
N ARG A 259 4.25 -3.89 10.35
CA ARG A 259 4.11 -4.74 11.55
C ARG A 259 2.73 -4.56 12.19
N SER A 260 2.05 -5.67 12.40
CA SER A 260 0.76 -5.72 13.07
C SER A 260 0.96 -5.84 14.57
N ARG A 261 1.01 -4.71 15.30
CA ARG A 261 1.05 -4.73 16.77
C ARG A 261 -0.33 -4.41 17.34
N PRO A 262 -0.94 -5.30 18.18
CA PRO A 262 -2.30 -5.12 18.69
C PRO A 262 -2.53 -3.83 19.48
N VAL A 263 -1.49 -3.29 20.10
CA VAL A 263 -1.59 -2.15 21.04
C VAL A 263 -1.05 -0.84 20.45
N SER A 264 -0.30 -0.89 19.33
CA SER A 264 0.34 0.29 18.77
C SER A 264 -0.38 0.76 17.51
N ARG A 265 -0.80 2.03 17.50
CA ARG A 265 -1.25 2.75 16.28
C ARG A 265 -0.08 3.15 15.38
N TYR A 266 1.11 2.65 15.66
CA TYR A 266 2.34 3.01 14.97
C TYR A 266 2.52 2.11 13.73
N VAL A 267 2.62 2.74 12.58
CA VAL A 267 2.71 2.07 11.27
C VAL A 267 4.15 1.63 10.93
N GLY A 268 5.13 2.03 11.74
CA GLY A 268 6.55 1.83 11.45
C GLY A 268 7.18 2.98 10.67
N HIS A 269 8.47 3.25 10.93
CA HIS A 269 9.17 4.41 10.34
C HIS A 269 9.23 4.35 8.80
N VAL A 270 9.58 3.20 8.24
CA VAL A 270 9.70 3.01 6.78
C VAL A 270 8.33 3.18 6.12
N ALA A 271 7.31 2.48 6.61
CA ALA A 271 5.95 2.58 6.08
C ALA A 271 5.39 4.01 6.21
N HIS A 272 5.67 4.70 7.31
CA HIS A 272 5.27 6.09 7.50
C HIS A 272 5.96 7.01 6.48
N ALA A 273 7.28 6.90 6.32
CA ALA A 273 8.04 7.73 5.38
C ALA A 273 7.59 7.49 3.92
N THR A 274 7.39 6.23 3.51
CA THR A 274 6.92 5.92 2.17
C THR A 274 5.51 6.44 1.91
N LEU A 275 4.61 6.38 2.90
CA LEU A 275 3.29 7.00 2.81
C LEU A 275 3.35 8.51 2.62
N HIS A 276 4.36 9.20 3.13
CA HIS A 276 4.48 10.65 3.04
C HIS A 276 5.22 11.12 1.80
N PHE A 277 6.25 10.41 1.39
CA PHE A 277 7.23 10.93 0.44
C PHE A 277 7.32 10.15 -0.87
N ALA A 278 6.79 8.91 -0.94
CA ALA A 278 6.86 8.15 -2.18
C ALA A 278 5.97 8.77 -3.27
N ASP A 279 6.50 8.87 -4.48
CA ASP A 279 5.76 9.30 -5.67
C ASP A 279 5.03 8.12 -6.36
N ALA A 280 5.13 6.90 -5.86
CA ALA A 280 4.39 5.72 -6.32
C ALA A 280 3.14 5.47 -5.50
N PRO A 281 2.15 4.72 -6.02
CA PRO A 281 1.24 3.95 -5.20
C PRO A 281 2.02 3.10 -4.19
N VAL A 282 1.59 3.09 -2.91
CA VAL A 282 2.26 2.36 -1.84
C VAL A 282 1.35 1.28 -1.30
N ALA A 283 1.77 0.02 -1.42
CA ALA A 283 1.12 -1.12 -0.80
C ALA A 283 1.76 -1.41 0.56
N LEU A 284 0.95 -1.36 1.61
CA LEU A 284 1.33 -1.68 2.98
C LEU A 284 0.80 -3.06 3.31
N VAL A 285 1.70 -4.03 3.37
CA VAL A 285 1.36 -5.44 3.62
C VAL A 285 1.48 -5.73 5.12
N PRO A 286 0.41 -6.21 5.78
CA PRO A 286 0.50 -6.59 7.19
C PRO A 286 1.46 -7.76 7.35
N THR A 287 2.36 -7.63 8.34
CA THR A 287 3.30 -8.68 8.73
C THR A 287 3.09 -9.04 10.21
N PRO A 288 3.49 -10.22 10.64
CA PRO A 288 3.41 -10.65 12.04
C PRO A 288 4.00 -9.68 13.05
#